data_744f4723ffc7c7d13acbbdb4edf4282d
#
_entry.id   744f4723ffc7c7d13acbbdb4edf4282d
#
_cell.length_a   1.000
_cell.length_b   1.000
_cell.length_c   1.000
_cell.angle_alpha   90.00
_cell.angle_beta   90.00
_cell.angle_gamma   90.00
#
_symmetry.space_group_name_H-M   'P 1'
#
loop_
_entity.id
_entity.type
_entity.pdbx_description
1 polymer ?
#
loop_
_entity_poly.entity_id
_entity_poly.type
_entity_poly.pdbx_seq_one_letter_code
_entity_poly.pdbx_strand_id
1 'polypeptide(L)'
;MGVKVGMVRAMKILRSGTFWVVAAVVVIAVVVATAFWGRMLAQPGPLATEKTVIIAPGSGLIRITSMLEQENIIADDTAFKYAVWLMGLEGSLQAGEYAFTPGVSMREVINTLATGAVMGRELTFPEGWRTSEMLARIQAADGLTDDVPQNVPEGALFPDTYYYTHGMKAGKLVYMMRQRMEEELQRAWEMRTHDVLANQQQLLTLASIVEKEAATPDEHAKIAGVFLNRLRQDMRLESDPTVIYGATDYDGDITTQHLREDQPYNTYVHKGLPPTPIANPGRAALEGVAQPAAHDYIFFVAAPGRTAHAFSKTYAEHARNVDKYLKWLQEQDF
;
A
#
# COMPACT_ATOMS: atom_id res chain seq x y z
N MET A 1 -72.01 24.43 -0.90
CA MET A 1 -72.79 23.30 -1.45
C MET A 1 -72.03 22.46 -2.49
N GLY A 2 -70.92 22.91 -3.02
CA GLY A 2 -70.14 22.23 -4.05
C GLY A 2 -69.19 21.09 -3.60
N VAL A 3 -68.71 21.11 -2.36
CA VAL A 3 -67.72 20.13 -1.86
C VAL A 3 -68.30 18.74 -1.57
N LYS A 4 -69.55 18.61 -1.15
CA LYS A 4 -70.25 17.35 -0.90
C LYS A 4 -70.54 16.55 -2.17
N VAL A 5 -70.79 17.23 -3.33
CA VAL A 5 -71.09 16.57 -4.61
C VAL A 5 -69.83 15.88 -5.20
N GLY A 6 -68.68 16.52 -5.05
CA GLY A 6 -67.39 15.95 -5.54
C GLY A 6 -67.00 14.69 -4.77
N MET A 7 -67.20 14.68 -3.45
CA MET A 7 -66.83 13.55 -2.61
C MET A 7 -67.71 12.32 -2.82
N VAL A 8 -68.99 12.51 -3.10
CA VAL A 8 -69.96 11.41 -3.40
C VAL A 8 -69.68 10.82 -4.79
N ARG A 9 -69.26 11.64 -5.79
CA ARG A 9 -68.83 11.15 -7.10
C ARG A 9 -67.55 10.35 -7.06
N ALA A 10 -66.58 10.78 -6.29
CA ALA A 10 -65.34 10.06 -6.08
C ALA A 10 -65.58 8.68 -5.36
N MET A 11 -66.44 8.67 -4.35
CA MET A 11 -66.82 7.42 -3.68
C MET A 11 -67.66 6.46 -4.54
N LYS A 12 -68.43 6.93 -5.51
CA LYS A 12 -69.15 6.05 -6.49
C LYS A 12 -68.20 5.44 -7.53
N ILE A 13 -67.15 6.16 -7.95
CA ILE A 13 -66.14 5.61 -8.87
C ILE A 13 -65.30 4.51 -8.17
N LEU A 14 -64.94 4.66 -6.93
CA LEU A 14 -64.24 3.65 -6.12
C LEU A 14 -65.09 2.39 -5.84
N ARG A 15 -66.41 2.48 -5.92
CA ARG A 15 -67.33 1.32 -5.76
C ARG A 15 -67.74 0.63 -7.07
N SER A 16 -67.34 1.12 -8.21
CA SER A 16 -67.67 0.50 -9.49
C SER A 16 -66.72 -0.71 -9.75
N GLY A 17 -67.27 -1.88 -10.07
CA GLY A 17 -66.48 -3.07 -10.41
C GLY A 17 -65.48 -2.80 -11.54
N THR A 18 -65.82 -1.86 -12.46
CA THR A 18 -64.97 -1.37 -13.56
C THR A 18 -63.68 -0.67 -13.04
N PHE A 19 -63.72 0.09 -11.95
CA PHE A 19 -62.54 0.70 -11.37
C PHE A 19 -61.52 -0.32 -10.89
N TRP A 20 -62.01 -1.36 -10.20
CA TRP A 20 -61.14 -2.43 -9.66
C TRP A 20 -60.57 -3.30 -10.80
N VAL A 21 -61.34 -3.52 -11.86
CA VAL A 21 -60.83 -4.25 -13.04
C VAL A 21 -59.74 -3.44 -13.76
N VAL A 22 -59.93 -2.14 -13.95
CA VAL A 22 -58.92 -1.28 -14.56
C VAL A 22 -57.67 -1.19 -13.67
N ALA A 23 -57.85 -0.99 -12.36
CA ALA A 23 -56.74 -1.00 -11.42
C ALA A 23 -55.93 -2.32 -11.43
N ALA A 24 -56.64 -3.46 -11.47
CA ALA A 24 -56.01 -4.78 -11.58
C ALA A 24 -55.21 -4.94 -12.89
N VAL A 25 -55.79 -4.52 -14.02
CA VAL A 25 -55.10 -4.55 -15.32
C VAL A 25 -53.86 -3.69 -15.33
N VAL A 26 -53.92 -2.47 -14.76
CA VAL A 26 -52.78 -1.56 -14.64
C VAL A 26 -51.67 -2.20 -13.75
N VAL A 27 -52.05 -2.78 -12.61
CA VAL A 27 -51.09 -3.47 -11.72
C VAL A 27 -50.45 -4.66 -12.44
N ILE A 28 -51.23 -5.48 -13.12
CA ILE A 28 -50.67 -6.60 -13.90
C ILE A 28 -49.75 -6.13 -14.99
N ALA A 29 -50.14 -5.06 -15.73
CA ALA A 29 -49.29 -4.48 -16.76
C ALA A 29 -47.96 -3.95 -16.22
N VAL A 30 -48.00 -3.26 -15.06
CA VAL A 30 -46.79 -2.79 -14.36
C VAL A 30 -45.91 -3.95 -13.90
N VAL A 31 -46.51 -5.01 -13.32
CA VAL A 31 -45.77 -6.21 -12.88
C VAL A 31 -45.12 -6.91 -14.06
N VAL A 32 -45.85 -7.07 -15.17
CA VAL A 32 -45.31 -7.68 -16.39
C VAL A 32 -44.19 -6.82 -16.99
N ALA A 33 -44.40 -5.51 -17.08
CA ALA A 33 -43.39 -4.59 -17.59
C ALA A 33 -42.11 -4.57 -16.72
N THR A 34 -42.24 -4.57 -15.40
CA THR A 34 -41.09 -4.63 -14.49
C THR A 34 -40.37 -5.96 -14.54
N ALA A 35 -41.09 -7.06 -14.63
CA ALA A 35 -40.52 -8.40 -14.79
C ALA A 35 -39.78 -8.55 -16.14
N PHE A 36 -40.39 -8.07 -17.24
CA PHE A 36 -39.77 -8.05 -18.56
C PHE A 36 -38.50 -7.20 -18.59
N TRP A 37 -38.56 -5.98 -18.04
CA TRP A 37 -37.42 -5.08 -17.94
C TRP A 37 -36.31 -5.66 -17.08
N GLY A 38 -36.67 -6.23 -15.93
CA GLY A 38 -35.73 -6.90 -15.05
C GLY A 38 -34.99 -8.06 -15.73
N ARG A 39 -35.73 -8.82 -16.57
CA ARG A 39 -35.16 -9.95 -17.33
C ARG A 39 -34.26 -9.45 -18.46
N MET A 40 -34.63 -8.38 -19.14
CA MET A 40 -33.83 -7.76 -20.20
C MET A 40 -32.49 -7.27 -19.67
N LEU A 41 -32.48 -6.61 -18.52
CA LEU A 41 -31.25 -6.12 -17.87
C LEU A 41 -30.32 -7.22 -17.39
N ALA A 42 -30.85 -8.43 -17.15
CA ALA A 42 -30.09 -9.59 -16.66
C ALA A 42 -29.62 -10.53 -17.80
N GLN A 43 -29.96 -10.21 -19.06
CA GLN A 43 -29.46 -11.00 -20.20
C GLN A 43 -27.95 -10.81 -20.37
N PRO A 44 -27.23 -11.85 -20.81
CA PRO A 44 -25.83 -11.72 -21.18
C PRO A 44 -25.61 -10.62 -22.21
N GLY A 45 -24.62 -9.75 -21.98
CA GLY A 45 -24.23 -8.69 -22.88
C GLY A 45 -23.40 -9.19 -24.07
N PRO A 46 -23.03 -8.31 -24.99
CA PRO A 46 -22.34 -8.65 -26.25
C PRO A 46 -20.85 -8.95 -26.07
N LEU A 47 -20.26 -8.71 -24.89
CA LEU A 47 -18.84 -8.85 -24.63
C LEU A 47 -18.41 -10.32 -24.82
N ALA A 48 -17.48 -10.56 -25.76
CA ALA A 48 -17.04 -11.92 -26.09
C ALA A 48 -15.78 -12.37 -25.32
N THR A 49 -14.93 -11.41 -24.94
CA THR A 49 -13.68 -11.65 -24.18
C THR A 49 -13.59 -10.66 -23.03
N GLU A 50 -12.86 -11.03 -21.98
CA GLU A 50 -12.60 -10.11 -20.87
C GLU A 50 -12.01 -8.79 -21.39
N LYS A 51 -12.51 -7.68 -20.86
CA LYS A 51 -12.08 -6.34 -21.28
C LYS A 51 -11.97 -5.38 -20.11
N THR A 52 -10.88 -4.66 -20.09
CA THR A 52 -10.65 -3.57 -19.12
C THR A 52 -10.93 -2.22 -19.78
N VAL A 53 -11.66 -1.35 -19.08
CA VAL A 53 -11.95 0.01 -19.53
C VAL A 53 -11.68 1.02 -18.41
N ILE A 54 -11.26 2.22 -18.81
CA ILE A 54 -10.97 3.31 -17.89
C ILE A 54 -12.01 4.41 -18.05
N ILE A 55 -12.78 4.68 -17.00
CA ILE A 55 -13.70 5.81 -16.92
C ILE A 55 -12.97 6.98 -16.27
N ALA A 56 -12.69 8.01 -17.07
CA ALA A 56 -11.97 9.18 -16.60
C ALA A 56 -12.78 9.97 -15.54
N PRO A 57 -12.13 10.57 -14.53
CA PRO A 57 -12.79 11.46 -13.58
C PRO A 57 -13.56 12.58 -14.29
N GLY A 58 -14.80 12.83 -13.83
CA GLY A 58 -15.68 13.85 -14.43
C GLY A 58 -16.41 13.41 -15.71
N SER A 59 -16.32 12.12 -16.13
CA SER A 59 -17.10 11.61 -17.25
C SER A 59 -18.59 11.59 -16.90
N GLY A 60 -19.39 12.33 -17.68
CA GLY A 60 -20.85 12.28 -17.56
C GLY A 60 -21.45 10.99 -18.13
N LEU A 61 -22.72 10.69 -17.76
CA LEU A 61 -23.44 9.48 -18.16
C LEU A 61 -23.37 9.22 -19.68
N ILE A 62 -23.57 10.25 -20.51
CA ILE A 62 -23.54 10.12 -21.97
C ILE A 62 -22.19 9.60 -22.47
N ARG A 63 -21.09 10.13 -21.93
CA ARG A 63 -19.74 9.71 -22.32
C ARG A 63 -19.45 8.28 -21.88
N ILE A 64 -19.87 7.92 -20.66
CA ILE A 64 -19.71 6.57 -20.12
C ILE A 64 -20.45 5.55 -21.00
N THR A 65 -21.74 5.82 -21.32
CA THR A 65 -22.55 4.89 -22.10
C THR A 65 -22.04 4.70 -23.51
N SER A 66 -21.68 5.79 -24.22
CA SER A 66 -21.10 5.70 -25.55
C SER A 66 -19.78 4.92 -25.58
N MET A 67 -18.94 5.07 -24.57
CA MET A 67 -17.70 4.31 -24.46
C MET A 67 -17.99 2.82 -24.22
N LEU A 68 -18.90 2.48 -23.30
CA LEU A 68 -19.26 1.08 -23.02
C LEU A 68 -19.85 0.37 -24.24
N GLU A 69 -20.63 1.08 -25.06
CA GLU A 69 -21.19 0.55 -26.32
C GLU A 69 -20.09 0.35 -27.38
N GLN A 70 -19.21 1.35 -27.59
CA GLN A 70 -18.07 1.26 -28.51
C GLN A 70 -17.14 0.09 -28.17
N GLU A 71 -16.98 -0.17 -26.87
CA GLU A 71 -16.17 -1.28 -26.36
C GLU A 71 -16.90 -2.63 -26.36
N ASN A 72 -18.16 -2.68 -26.87
CA ASN A 72 -19.03 -3.86 -26.87
C ASN A 72 -19.28 -4.47 -25.48
N ILE A 73 -19.26 -3.66 -24.43
CA ILE A 73 -19.60 -4.10 -23.06
C ILE A 73 -21.12 -4.11 -22.89
N ILE A 74 -21.79 -3.13 -23.50
CA ILE A 74 -23.26 -3.05 -23.55
C ILE A 74 -23.71 -3.04 -25.01
N ALA A 75 -24.92 -3.51 -25.27
CA ALA A 75 -25.49 -3.59 -26.63
C ALA A 75 -26.15 -2.31 -27.10
N ASP A 76 -26.60 -1.44 -26.18
CA ASP A 76 -27.44 -0.26 -26.49
C ASP A 76 -27.23 0.80 -25.40
N ASP A 77 -26.68 1.95 -25.81
CA ASP A 77 -26.38 3.07 -24.91
C ASP A 77 -27.66 3.73 -24.38
N THR A 78 -28.72 3.74 -25.19
CA THR A 78 -29.99 4.36 -24.82
C THR A 78 -30.72 3.52 -23.77
N ALA A 79 -30.76 2.20 -23.95
CA ALA A 79 -31.33 1.27 -22.96
C ALA A 79 -30.55 1.38 -21.62
N PHE A 80 -29.24 1.49 -21.67
CA PHE A 80 -28.41 1.69 -20.47
C PHE A 80 -28.73 3.01 -19.75
N LYS A 81 -28.84 4.12 -20.47
CA LYS A 81 -29.21 5.43 -19.88
C LYS A 81 -30.58 5.36 -19.19
N TYR A 82 -31.55 4.72 -19.83
CA TYR A 82 -32.87 4.52 -19.23
C TYR A 82 -32.82 3.63 -17.99
N ALA A 83 -32.02 2.57 -18.01
CA ALA A 83 -31.85 1.70 -16.85
C ALA A 83 -31.24 2.43 -15.66
N VAL A 84 -30.18 3.21 -15.88
CA VAL A 84 -29.53 4.05 -14.85
C VAL A 84 -30.52 5.05 -14.28
N TRP A 85 -31.30 5.72 -15.13
CA TRP A 85 -32.34 6.66 -14.72
C TRP A 85 -33.43 6.00 -13.87
N LEU A 86 -33.98 4.87 -14.30
CA LEU A 86 -34.99 4.11 -13.55
C LEU A 86 -34.48 3.62 -12.19
N MET A 87 -33.19 3.31 -12.08
CA MET A 87 -32.55 2.90 -10.84
C MET A 87 -32.16 4.09 -9.94
N GLY A 88 -32.29 5.33 -10.42
CA GLY A 88 -31.88 6.54 -9.68
C GLY A 88 -30.38 6.65 -9.47
N LEU A 89 -29.57 6.12 -10.39
CA LEU A 89 -28.10 6.00 -10.26
C LEU A 89 -27.33 6.97 -11.16
N GLU A 90 -27.97 7.99 -11.74
CA GLU A 90 -27.37 8.92 -12.72
C GLU A 90 -26.12 9.64 -12.21
N GLY A 91 -26.09 9.96 -10.91
CA GLY A 91 -24.93 10.61 -10.26
C GLY A 91 -24.04 9.66 -9.47
N SER A 92 -24.30 8.34 -9.52
CA SER A 92 -23.62 7.36 -8.69
C SER A 92 -22.54 6.56 -9.44
N LEU A 93 -22.46 6.70 -10.78
CA LEU A 93 -21.44 6.00 -11.56
C LEU A 93 -20.06 6.59 -11.27
N GLN A 94 -19.13 5.74 -10.82
CA GLN A 94 -17.81 6.19 -10.38
C GLN A 94 -16.78 6.09 -11.50
N ALA A 95 -15.83 7.02 -11.49
CA ALA A 95 -14.64 6.96 -12.34
C ALA A 95 -13.67 5.88 -11.80
N GLY A 96 -12.90 5.29 -12.71
CA GLY A 96 -11.93 4.25 -12.35
C GLY A 96 -11.67 3.27 -13.48
N GLU A 97 -10.87 2.26 -13.18
CA GLU A 97 -10.58 1.15 -14.09
C GLU A 97 -11.45 -0.06 -13.72
N TYR A 98 -12.13 -0.62 -14.71
CA TYR A 98 -13.08 -1.71 -14.52
C TYR A 98 -12.77 -2.86 -15.47
N ALA A 99 -12.73 -4.09 -14.95
CA ALA A 99 -12.67 -5.29 -15.76
C ALA A 99 -14.07 -5.91 -15.88
N PHE A 100 -14.49 -6.20 -17.10
CA PHE A 100 -15.75 -6.87 -17.38
C PHE A 100 -15.50 -8.24 -18.00
N THR A 101 -16.18 -9.25 -17.46
CA THR A 101 -16.10 -10.63 -17.96
C THR A 101 -16.98 -10.85 -19.19
N PRO A 102 -16.69 -11.87 -20.03
CA PRO A 102 -17.53 -12.22 -21.17
C PRO A 102 -18.99 -12.42 -20.77
N GLY A 103 -19.89 -11.84 -21.54
CA GLY A 103 -21.33 -11.95 -21.31
C GLY A 103 -21.85 -11.17 -20.11
N VAL A 104 -21.08 -10.23 -19.54
CA VAL A 104 -21.54 -9.38 -18.44
C VAL A 104 -22.86 -8.72 -18.77
N SER A 105 -23.86 -8.82 -17.89
CA SER A 105 -25.16 -8.23 -18.09
C SER A 105 -25.16 -6.73 -17.85
N MET A 106 -26.09 -6.01 -18.48
CA MET A 106 -26.25 -4.55 -18.28
C MET A 106 -26.47 -4.19 -16.81
N ARG A 107 -27.18 -5.02 -16.05
CA ARG A 107 -27.39 -4.85 -14.60
C ARG A 107 -26.08 -4.94 -13.83
N GLU A 108 -25.24 -5.91 -14.14
CA GLU A 108 -23.93 -6.08 -13.50
C GLU A 108 -23.04 -4.90 -13.82
N VAL A 109 -23.00 -4.44 -15.08
CA VAL A 109 -22.24 -3.23 -15.46
C VAL A 109 -22.68 -2.02 -14.65
N ILE A 110 -24.00 -1.74 -14.56
CA ILE A 110 -24.54 -0.63 -13.77
C ILE A 110 -24.13 -0.77 -12.30
N ASN A 111 -24.31 -1.95 -11.71
CA ASN A 111 -23.96 -2.17 -10.30
C ASN A 111 -22.45 -2.01 -10.05
N THR A 112 -21.61 -2.56 -10.92
CA THR A 112 -20.14 -2.44 -10.82
C THR A 112 -19.72 -0.96 -10.84
N LEU A 113 -20.26 -0.17 -11.76
CA LEU A 113 -19.96 1.26 -11.86
C LEU A 113 -20.53 2.07 -10.70
N ALA A 114 -21.72 1.74 -10.21
CA ALA A 114 -22.37 2.45 -9.11
C ALA A 114 -21.71 2.14 -7.74
N THR A 115 -21.24 0.92 -7.54
CA THR A 115 -20.54 0.53 -6.31
C THR A 115 -19.08 0.94 -6.31
N GLY A 116 -18.51 1.31 -7.47
CA GLY A 116 -17.12 1.66 -7.59
C GLY A 116 -16.19 0.45 -7.40
N ALA A 117 -16.62 -0.75 -7.83
CA ALA A 117 -15.79 -1.97 -7.80
C ALA A 117 -14.67 -1.88 -8.86
N VAL A 118 -13.77 -0.91 -8.69
CA VAL A 118 -12.64 -0.65 -9.58
C VAL A 118 -11.57 -1.73 -9.43
N MET A 119 -10.81 -1.96 -10.50
CA MET A 119 -9.59 -2.78 -10.43
C MET A 119 -8.61 -2.16 -9.45
N GLY A 120 -8.24 -2.94 -8.44
CA GLY A 120 -7.13 -2.63 -7.56
C GLY A 120 -5.80 -3.00 -8.22
N ARG A 121 -4.85 -2.10 -8.15
CA ARG A 121 -3.44 -2.32 -8.49
C ARG A 121 -2.64 -2.33 -7.22
N GLU A 122 -1.51 -3.04 -7.20
CA GLU A 122 -0.65 -3.11 -6.02
C GLU A 122 0.78 -2.69 -6.35
N LEU A 123 1.41 -2.08 -5.38
CA LEU A 123 2.85 -1.80 -5.36
C LEU A 123 3.42 -2.32 -4.06
N THR A 124 4.38 -3.22 -4.17
CA THR A 124 5.14 -3.74 -3.04
C THR A 124 6.47 -3.01 -2.92
N PHE A 125 6.80 -2.58 -1.71
CA PHE A 125 8.04 -1.92 -1.34
C PHE A 125 8.78 -2.79 -0.34
N PRO A 126 9.93 -3.36 -0.70
CA PRO A 126 10.78 -4.12 0.22
C PRO A 126 11.27 -3.27 1.39
N GLU A 127 11.44 -3.91 2.54
CA GLU A 127 12.11 -3.33 3.70
C GLU A 127 13.56 -2.97 3.37
N GLY A 128 14.10 -1.95 4.01
CA GLY A 128 15.47 -1.51 3.81
C GLY A 128 15.74 -0.72 2.52
N TRP A 129 14.72 -0.42 1.72
CA TRP A 129 14.86 0.48 0.58
C TRP A 129 15.05 1.92 1.02
N ARG A 130 15.85 2.69 0.25
CA ARG A 130 15.95 4.14 0.42
C ARG A 130 14.65 4.82 -0.02
N THR A 131 14.36 5.96 0.57
CA THR A 131 13.21 6.78 0.16
C THR A 131 13.24 7.12 -1.33
N SER A 132 14.41 7.42 -1.88
CA SER A 132 14.59 7.70 -3.32
C SER A 132 14.20 6.52 -4.20
N GLU A 133 14.51 5.28 -3.81
CA GLU A 133 14.14 4.06 -4.55
C GLU A 133 12.63 3.84 -4.52
N MET A 134 12.00 4.05 -3.36
CA MET A 134 10.54 3.95 -3.22
C MET A 134 9.82 5.00 -4.07
N LEU A 135 10.28 6.26 -4.05
CA LEU A 135 9.72 7.33 -4.87
C LEU A 135 9.89 7.06 -6.37
N ALA A 136 11.05 6.55 -6.79
CA ALA A 136 11.28 6.17 -8.18
C ALA A 136 10.32 5.05 -8.63
N ARG A 137 10.05 4.07 -7.77
CA ARG A 137 9.07 3.02 -8.05
C ARG A 137 7.64 3.56 -8.16
N ILE A 138 7.26 4.52 -7.30
CA ILE A 138 5.96 5.21 -7.40
C ILE A 138 5.87 5.99 -8.71
N GLN A 139 6.92 6.70 -9.10
CA GLN A 139 6.97 7.46 -10.36
C GLN A 139 6.83 6.56 -11.59
N ALA A 140 7.35 5.35 -11.53
CA ALA A 140 7.27 4.37 -12.62
C ALA A 140 5.95 3.57 -12.64
N ALA A 141 5.06 3.77 -11.64
CA ALA A 141 3.82 3.01 -11.52
C ALA A 141 2.77 3.51 -12.52
N ASP A 142 2.28 2.60 -13.37
CA ASP A 142 1.21 2.90 -14.31
C ASP A 142 -0.11 3.18 -13.58
N GLY A 143 -0.84 4.20 -14.04
CA GLY A 143 -2.15 4.57 -13.52
C GLY A 143 -2.12 5.53 -12.33
N LEU A 144 -0.96 5.87 -11.76
CA LEU A 144 -0.85 7.00 -10.83
C LEU A 144 -0.79 8.32 -11.62
N THR A 145 -1.33 9.37 -11.03
CA THR A 145 -1.34 10.73 -11.62
C THR A 145 -0.55 11.69 -10.74
N ASP A 146 -0.24 12.84 -11.28
CA ASP A 146 0.55 13.91 -10.69
C ASP A 146 2.02 13.51 -10.42
N ASP A 147 2.84 14.51 -10.13
CA ASP A 147 4.23 14.29 -9.78
C ASP A 147 4.38 13.71 -8.38
N VAL A 148 5.36 12.84 -8.21
CA VAL A 148 5.72 12.30 -6.90
C VAL A 148 6.38 13.39 -6.05
N PRO A 149 5.95 13.60 -4.79
CA PRO A 149 6.59 14.56 -3.90
C PRO A 149 8.08 14.26 -3.72
N GLN A 150 8.96 15.25 -3.96
CA GLN A 150 10.41 15.06 -3.89
C GLN A 150 10.99 15.28 -2.48
N ASN A 151 10.33 16.08 -1.63
CA ASN A 151 10.82 16.43 -0.29
C ASN A 151 10.28 15.45 0.77
N VAL A 152 10.60 14.17 0.61
CA VAL A 152 10.26 13.13 1.58
C VAL A 152 11.53 12.74 2.33
N PRO A 153 11.56 12.88 3.67
CA PRO A 153 12.73 12.50 4.47
C PRO A 153 13.06 11.01 4.34
N GLU A 154 14.34 10.66 4.52
CA GLU A 154 14.76 9.27 4.61
C GLU A 154 14.13 8.58 5.83
N GLY A 155 13.70 7.34 5.66
CA GLY A 155 13.01 6.57 6.69
C GLY A 155 11.53 6.91 6.89
N ALA A 156 10.96 7.85 6.12
CA ALA A 156 9.59 8.33 6.34
C ALA A 156 8.51 7.49 5.67
N LEU A 157 8.85 6.50 4.85
CA LEU A 157 7.90 5.69 4.09
C LEU A 157 7.87 4.25 4.62
N PHE A 158 6.73 3.79 5.12
CA PHE A 158 6.64 2.42 5.61
C PHE A 158 6.68 1.43 4.42
N PRO A 159 7.60 0.46 4.43
CA PRO A 159 7.65 -0.59 3.40
C PRO A 159 6.53 -1.61 3.63
N ASP A 160 5.66 -1.77 2.63
CA ASP A 160 4.53 -2.71 2.64
C ASP A 160 4.00 -2.86 1.20
N THR A 161 2.96 -3.65 1.02
CA THR A 161 2.18 -3.68 -0.21
C THR A 161 1.01 -2.71 -0.11
N TYR A 162 0.97 -1.74 -1.02
CA TYR A 162 -0.08 -0.72 -1.08
C TYR A 162 -0.98 -0.92 -2.29
N TYR A 163 -2.28 -0.78 -2.06
CA TYR A 163 -3.28 -0.85 -3.11
C TYR A 163 -3.66 0.55 -3.58
N TYR A 164 -3.77 0.71 -4.89
CA TYR A 164 -4.18 1.97 -5.51
C TYR A 164 -5.09 1.70 -6.71
N THR A 165 -5.79 2.72 -7.17
CA THR A 165 -6.67 2.65 -8.35
C THR A 165 -6.14 3.56 -9.43
N HIS A 166 -6.45 3.25 -10.69
CA HIS A 166 -6.11 4.13 -11.80
C HIS A 166 -6.66 5.54 -11.57
N GLY A 167 -5.84 6.56 -11.80
CA GLY A 167 -6.17 7.97 -11.53
C GLY A 167 -5.92 8.43 -10.10
N MET A 168 -5.44 7.54 -9.19
CA MET A 168 -5.03 7.99 -7.86
C MET A 168 -3.80 8.91 -7.97
N LYS A 169 -3.78 9.98 -7.19
CA LYS A 169 -2.61 10.88 -7.11
C LYS A 169 -1.44 10.20 -6.40
N ALA A 170 -0.24 10.28 -6.98
CA ALA A 170 0.99 9.74 -6.39
C ALA A 170 1.23 10.29 -4.97
N GLY A 171 0.97 11.59 -4.76
CA GLY A 171 1.05 12.21 -3.43
C GLY A 171 0.13 11.59 -2.38
N LYS A 172 -1.03 11.03 -2.76
CA LYS A 172 -1.91 10.31 -1.83
C LYS A 172 -1.28 9.00 -1.38
N LEU A 173 -0.64 8.25 -2.28
CA LEU A 173 0.07 7.03 -1.93
C LEU A 173 1.22 7.32 -0.97
N VAL A 174 2.06 8.32 -1.26
CA VAL A 174 3.14 8.77 -0.39
C VAL A 174 2.60 9.18 1.00
N TYR A 175 1.48 9.90 1.03
CA TYR A 175 0.83 10.27 2.30
C TYR A 175 0.41 9.03 3.12
N MET A 176 -0.20 8.01 2.49
CA MET A 176 -0.57 6.77 3.15
C MET A 176 0.64 6.04 3.73
N MET A 177 1.74 5.97 2.97
CA MET A 177 3.00 5.35 3.42
C MET A 177 3.61 6.08 4.62
N ARG A 178 3.57 7.42 4.62
CA ARG A 178 4.04 8.22 5.74
C ARG A 178 3.18 8.04 7.00
N GLN A 179 1.86 8.09 6.86
CA GLN A 179 0.95 7.85 7.98
C GLN A 179 1.19 6.47 8.60
N ARG A 180 1.41 5.46 7.75
CA ARG A 180 1.73 4.12 8.23
C ARG A 180 3.04 4.07 8.99
N MET A 181 4.09 4.75 8.53
CA MET A 181 5.36 4.85 9.26
C MET A 181 5.20 5.55 10.60
N GLU A 182 4.45 6.65 10.65
CA GLU A 182 4.17 7.38 11.89
C GLU A 182 3.44 6.50 12.92
N GLU A 183 2.45 5.71 12.49
CA GLU A 183 1.71 4.76 13.34
C GLU A 183 2.60 3.64 13.88
N GLU A 184 3.41 3.02 13.03
CA GLU A 184 4.31 1.92 13.43
C GLU A 184 5.44 2.42 14.34
N LEU A 185 5.99 3.60 14.06
CA LEU A 185 7.01 4.24 14.88
C LEU A 185 6.46 4.64 16.26
N GLN A 186 5.26 5.20 16.31
CA GLN A 186 4.58 5.53 17.57
C GLN A 186 4.36 4.28 18.41
N ARG A 187 3.86 3.20 17.80
CA ARG A 187 3.65 1.90 18.47
C ARG A 187 4.97 1.36 19.03
N ALA A 188 6.03 1.32 18.21
CA ALA A 188 7.36 0.86 18.65
C ALA A 188 7.89 1.72 19.81
N TRP A 189 7.69 3.04 19.75
CA TRP A 189 8.11 3.95 20.82
C TRP A 189 7.37 3.71 22.14
N GLU A 190 6.07 3.45 22.10
CA GLU A 190 5.25 3.17 23.30
C GLU A 190 5.61 1.83 23.97
N MET A 191 5.97 0.81 23.16
CA MET A 191 6.30 -0.52 23.67
C MET A 191 7.78 -0.69 24.07
N ARG A 192 8.63 0.35 23.92
CA ARG A 192 10.06 0.25 24.21
C ARG A 192 10.35 -0.12 25.66
N THR A 193 11.36 -0.98 25.83
CA THR A 193 11.78 -1.50 27.14
C THR A 193 13.06 -0.87 27.67
N HIS A 194 13.55 0.21 27.05
CA HIS A 194 14.81 0.89 27.41
C HIS A 194 14.70 2.41 27.22
N ASP A 195 15.63 3.14 27.80
CA ASP A 195 15.74 4.61 27.79
C ASP A 195 17.01 5.15 27.08
N VAL A 196 17.72 4.29 26.35
CA VAL A 196 18.97 4.63 25.64
C VAL A 196 18.73 5.68 24.54
N LEU A 197 17.58 5.58 23.87
CA LEU A 197 17.20 6.49 22.79
C LEU A 197 16.32 7.60 23.34
N ALA A 198 16.64 8.85 23.01
CA ALA A 198 16.00 10.03 23.57
C ALA A 198 14.64 10.37 22.93
N ASN A 199 14.40 9.93 21.69
CA ASN A 199 13.18 10.24 20.94
C ASN A 199 12.94 9.22 19.82
N GLN A 200 11.74 9.31 19.19
CA GLN A 200 11.31 8.45 18.10
C GLN A 200 12.23 8.51 16.87
N GLN A 201 12.80 9.69 16.58
CA GLN A 201 13.71 9.84 15.45
C GLN A 201 14.98 9.00 15.64
N GLN A 202 15.51 8.92 16.86
CA GLN A 202 16.65 8.06 17.18
C GLN A 202 16.27 6.58 17.06
N LEU A 203 15.05 6.20 17.45
CA LEU A 203 14.55 4.83 17.27
C LEU A 203 14.47 4.49 15.77
N LEU A 204 13.90 5.36 14.95
CA LEU A 204 13.82 5.17 13.51
C LEU A 204 15.21 5.08 12.86
N THR A 205 16.14 5.95 13.29
CA THR A 205 17.52 5.93 12.80
C THR A 205 18.21 4.61 13.13
N LEU A 206 18.12 4.14 14.38
CA LEU A 206 18.72 2.86 14.75
C LEU A 206 18.02 1.69 14.04
N ALA A 207 16.70 1.72 13.90
CA ALA A 207 15.96 0.69 13.18
C ALA A 207 16.38 0.59 11.71
N SER A 208 16.67 1.71 11.05
CA SER A 208 17.16 1.71 9.68
C SER A 208 18.56 1.05 9.52
N ILE A 209 19.39 1.16 10.56
CA ILE A 209 20.70 0.48 10.60
C ILE A 209 20.49 -1.01 10.82
N VAL A 210 19.69 -1.37 11.83
CA VAL A 210 19.36 -2.76 12.15
C VAL A 210 18.74 -3.49 10.95
N GLU A 211 17.85 -2.82 10.22
CA GLU A 211 17.24 -3.34 8.99
C GLU A 211 18.29 -3.71 7.93
N LYS A 212 19.32 -2.89 7.79
CA LYS A 212 20.38 -3.10 6.79
C LYS A 212 21.45 -4.13 7.24
N GLU A 213 21.55 -4.40 8.54
CA GLU A 213 22.51 -5.36 9.11
C GLU A 213 21.92 -6.77 9.25
N ALA A 214 20.62 -6.89 9.51
CA ALA A 214 20.01 -8.18 9.79
C ALA A 214 19.92 -9.05 8.52
N ALA A 215 20.41 -10.28 8.61
CA ALA A 215 20.25 -11.26 7.55
C ALA A 215 18.84 -11.89 7.54
N THR A 216 18.18 -11.94 8.69
CA THR A 216 16.83 -12.49 8.87
C THR A 216 16.04 -11.67 9.89
N PRO A 217 14.70 -11.67 9.81
CA PRO A 217 13.87 -10.96 10.79
C PRO A 217 14.11 -11.35 12.25
N ASP A 218 14.48 -12.60 12.51
CA ASP A 218 14.74 -13.11 13.87
C ASP A 218 16.01 -12.52 14.51
N GLU A 219 16.89 -11.90 13.73
CA GLU A 219 18.12 -11.29 14.24
C GLU A 219 17.96 -9.83 14.65
N HIS A 220 16.89 -9.15 14.23
CA HIS A 220 16.71 -7.71 14.48
C HIS A 220 16.85 -7.37 15.98
N ALA A 221 16.16 -8.09 16.85
CA ALA A 221 16.22 -7.84 18.30
C ALA A 221 17.62 -8.09 18.90
N LYS A 222 18.38 -9.04 18.38
CA LYS A 222 19.76 -9.31 18.85
C LYS A 222 20.74 -8.25 18.37
N ILE A 223 20.68 -7.88 17.08
CA ILE A 223 21.52 -6.83 16.50
C ILE A 223 21.21 -5.48 17.15
N ALA A 224 19.92 -5.15 17.35
CA ALA A 224 19.51 -3.98 18.10
C ALA A 224 20.12 -3.96 19.52
N GLY A 225 20.12 -5.10 20.22
CA GLY A 225 20.75 -5.23 21.52
C GLY A 225 22.25 -4.92 21.50
N VAL A 226 22.99 -5.37 20.46
CA VAL A 226 24.42 -5.02 20.29
C VAL A 226 24.60 -3.52 20.15
N PHE A 227 23.86 -2.88 19.25
CA PHE A 227 24.01 -1.43 19.02
C PHE A 227 23.60 -0.61 20.24
N LEU A 228 22.52 -0.98 20.94
CA LEU A 228 22.14 -0.33 22.18
C LEU A 228 23.20 -0.49 23.29
N ASN A 229 23.85 -1.66 23.39
CA ASN A 229 24.95 -1.89 24.31
C ASN A 229 26.16 -1.02 23.95
N ARG A 230 26.50 -0.88 22.66
CA ARG A 230 27.56 0.03 22.19
C ARG A 230 27.24 1.48 22.53
N LEU A 231 26.02 1.93 22.28
CA LEU A 231 25.58 3.30 22.64
C LEU A 231 25.69 3.57 24.13
N ARG A 232 25.28 2.63 25.01
CA ARG A 232 25.44 2.74 26.48
C ARG A 232 26.89 2.88 26.93
N GLN A 233 27.82 2.25 26.19
CA GLN A 233 29.23 2.24 26.50
C GLN A 233 30.03 3.35 25.76
N ASP A 234 29.34 4.29 25.12
CA ASP A 234 29.95 5.34 24.30
C ASP A 234 30.91 4.79 23.21
N MET A 235 30.58 3.62 22.66
CA MET A 235 31.30 2.99 21.57
C MET A 235 30.78 3.48 20.22
N ARG A 236 31.61 3.39 19.18
CA ARG A 236 31.21 3.58 17.79
C ARG A 236 30.32 2.43 17.34
N LEU A 237 29.36 2.69 16.43
CA LEU A 237 28.50 1.61 15.92
C LEU A 237 29.22 0.72 14.89
N GLU A 238 30.14 1.29 14.12
CA GLU A 238 30.99 0.56 13.15
C GLU A 238 30.12 -0.30 12.20
N SER A 239 29.12 0.32 11.57
CA SER A 239 28.16 -0.31 10.68
C SER A 239 28.48 0.07 9.24
N ASP A 240 28.78 -0.93 8.40
CA ASP A 240 29.09 -0.75 6.98
C ASP A 240 27.97 -0.05 6.21
N PRO A 241 26.67 -0.41 6.38
CA PRO A 241 25.55 0.28 5.73
C PRO A 241 25.53 1.80 5.92
N THR A 242 26.01 2.29 7.06
CA THR A 242 26.08 3.75 7.32
C THR A 242 27.14 4.43 6.46
N VAL A 243 28.28 3.74 6.25
CA VAL A 243 29.34 4.22 5.35
C VAL A 243 28.87 4.22 3.90
N ILE A 244 28.25 3.12 3.46
CA ILE A 244 27.67 2.97 2.11
C ILE A 244 26.62 4.07 1.83
N TYR A 245 25.81 4.41 2.83
CA TYR A 245 24.79 5.45 2.67
C TYR A 245 25.39 6.84 2.43
N GLY A 246 26.48 7.17 3.14
CA GLY A 246 27.13 8.48 3.03
C GLY A 246 28.15 8.58 1.90
N ALA A 247 28.64 7.47 1.35
CA ALA A 247 29.63 7.47 0.28
C ALA A 247 29.04 7.95 -1.06
N THR A 248 29.77 8.80 -1.79
CA THR A 248 29.36 9.33 -3.10
C THR A 248 29.93 8.53 -4.27
N ASP A 249 30.95 7.71 -4.02
CA ASP A 249 31.71 6.94 -5.01
C ASP A 249 31.64 5.41 -4.75
N TYR A 250 30.61 4.96 -4.03
CA TYR A 250 30.41 3.52 -3.76
C TYR A 250 30.02 2.78 -5.03
N ASP A 251 30.86 1.82 -5.43
CA ASP A 251 30.72 1.02 -6.65
C ASP A 251 30.37 -0.47 -6.42
N GLY A 252 30.06 -0.84 -5.16
CA GLY A 252 29.71 -2.20 -4.76
C GLY A 252 30.62 -2.77 -3.68
N ASP A 253 31.85 -2.27 -3.51
CA ASP A 253 32.80 -2.71 -2.48
C ASP A 253 33.20 -1.58 -1.51
N ILE A 254 33.21 -1.89 -0.21
CA ILE A 254 33.72 -0.96 0.81
C ILE A 254 35.24 -1.03 0.83
N THR A 255 35.89 0.12 0.62
CA THR A 255 37.35 0.26 0.70
C THR A 255 37.80 0.75 2.09
N THR A 256 39.08 0.56 2.40
CA THR A 256 39.68 1.14 3.61
C THR A 256 39.59 2.67 3.62
N GLN A 257 39.55 3.32 2.45
CA GLN A 257 39.36 4.76 2.34
C GLN A 257 37.96 5.16 2.81
N HIS A 258 36.89 4.48 2.36
CA HIS A 258 35.52 4.73 2.81
C HIS A 258 35.38 4.60 4.33
N LEU A 259 36.01 3.61 4.97
CA LEU A 259 35.96 3.42 6.42
C LEU A 259 36.68 4.53 7.22
N ARG A 260 37.57 5.31 6.58
CA ARG A 260 38.34 6.39 7.21
C ARG A 260 37.86 7.79 6.83
N GLU A 261 36.97 7.88 5.85
CA GLU A 261 36.45 9.15 5.38
C GLU A 261 35.62 9.84 6.45
N ASP A 262 35.96 11.11 6.71
CA ASP A 262 35.23 11.95 7.67
C ASP A 262 33.95 12.51 7.01
N GLN A 263 32.90 11.70 7.04
CA GLN A 263 31.57 12.08 6.54
C GLN A 263 30.51 11.79 7.62
N PRO A 264 29.40 12.55 7.69
CA PRO A 264 28.46 12.54 8.82
C PRO A 264 27.82 11.19 9.15
N TYR A 265 27.72 10.28 8.18
CA TYR A 265 27.14 8.96 8.38
C TYR A 265 28.16 7.90 8.77
N ASN A 266 29.47 8.19 8.70
CA ASN A 266 30.49 7.18 8.97
C ASN A 266 30.60 6.85 10.48
N THR A 267 29.94 5.77 10.88
CA THR A 267 29.96 5.29 12.27
C THR A 267 31.25 4.59 12.68
N TYR A 268 32.23 4.44 11.80
CA TYR A 268 33.62 4.09 12.14
C TYR A 268 34.44 5.30 12.62
N VAL A 269 34.04 6.52 12.23
CA VAL A 269 34.70 7.77 12.61
C VAL A 269 33.95 8.45 13.74
N HIS A 270 32.62 8.59 13.60
CA HIS A 270 31.76 9.28 14.54
C HIS A 270 31.11 8.31 15.54
N LYS A 271 31.01 8.74 16.80
CA LYS A 271 30.25 8.04 17.85
C LYS A 271 28.77 8.41 17.77
N GLY A 272 27.92 7.51 18.28
CA GLY A 272 26.49 7.70 18.32
C GLY A 272 25.79 7.33 17.01
N LEU A 273 24.57 7.82 16.86
CA LEU A 273 23.75 7.59 15.67
C LEU A 273 24.10 8.59 14.56
N PRO A 274 23.99 8.19 13.28
CA PRO A 274 24.09 9.13 12.17
C PRO A 274 22.96 10.17 12.20
N PRO A 275 23.07 11.27 11.41
CA PRO A 275 22.13 12.39 11.46
C PRO A 275 20.67 12.04 11.14
N THR A 276 20.46 11.09 10.24
CA THR A 276 19.14 10.63 9.80
C THR A 276 19.12 9.09 9.64
N PRO A 277 17.94 8.49 9.46
CA PRO A 277 17.86 7.11 8.95
C PRO A 277 18.63 6.95 7.63
N ILE A 278 19.05 5.74 7.33
CA ILE A 278 19.77 5.35 6.11
C ILE A 278 18.92 4.51 5.14
N ALA A 279 17.72 4.13 5.56
CA ALA A 279 16.75 3.37 4.80
C ALA A 279 15.37 3.47 5.45
N ASN A 280 14.36 2.91 4.81
CA ASN A 280 13.03 2.74 5.38
C ASN A 280 12.94 1.35 6.04
N PRO A 281 12.92 1.28 7.39
CA PRO A 281 12.85 0.00 8.10
C PRO A 281 11.45 -0.57 8.12
N GLY A 282 11.36 -1.91 8.17
CA GLY A 282 10.13 -2.63 8.41
C GLY A 282 9.74 -2.72 9.89
N ARG A 283 8.62 -3.38 10.14
CA ARG A 283 8.09 -3.55 11.50
C ARG A 283 9.06 -4.31 12.40
N ALA A 284 9.67 -5.39 11.90
CA ALA A 284 10.57 -6.23 12.67
C ALA A 284 11.79 -5.47 13.20
N ALA A 285 12.35 -4.56 12.41
CA ALA A 285 13.44 -3.70 12.84
C ALA A 285 13.00 -2.67 13.88
N LEU A 286 11.85 -2.02 13.70
CA LEU A 286 11.27 -1.07 14.67
C LEU A 286 11.00 -1.76 16.02
N GLU A 287 10.34 -2.91 16.00
CA GLU A 287 10.04 -3.71 17.21
C GLU A 287 11.31 -4.25 17.84
N GLY A 288 12.26 -4.73 17.03
CA GLY A 288 13.55 -5.22 17.51
C GLY A 288 14.37 -4.16 18.26
N VAL A 289 14.33 -2.92 17.80
CA VAL A 289 14.95 -1.79 18.52
C VAL A 289 14.17 -1.41 19.77
N ALA A 290 12.85 -1.41 19.72
CA ALA A 290 12.01 -1.09 20.88
C ALA A 290 12.12 -2.15 21.99
N GLN A 291 12.24 -3.43 21.62
CA GLN A 291 12.31 -4.58 22.51
C GLN A 291 13.53 -5.46 22.19
N PRO A 292 14.75 -4.97 22.45
CA PRO A 292 15.96 -5.68 22.10
C PRO A 292 16.10 -6.97 22.93
N ALA A 293 16.76 -7.97 22.35
CA ALA A 293 17.09 -9.17 23.09
C ALA A 293 18.04 -8.85 24.25
N ALA A 294 17.77 -9.40 25.42
CA ALA A 294 18.58 -9.20 26.63
C ALA A 294 19.89 -10.02 26.55
N HIS A 295 20.99 -9.33 26.34
CA HIS A 295 22.36 -9.91 26.34
C HIS A 295 23.43 -8.83 26.48
N ASP A 296 24.69 -9.25 26.69
CA ASP A 296 25.83 -8.34 26.83
C ASP A 296 26.74 -8.34 25.58
N TYR A 297 26.26 -8.79 24.44
CA TYR A 297 27.06 -8.79 23.20
C TYR A 297 27.29 -7.36 22.72
N ILE A 298 28.53 -7.11 22.26
CA ILE A 298 28.94 -5.80 21.64
C ILE A 298 29.63 -6.02 20.28
N PHE A 299 29.76 -7.28 19.83
CA PHE A 299 30.27 -7.63 18.50
C PHE A 299 29.40 -8.69 17.85
N PHE A 300 29.32 -8.62 16.53
CA PHE A 300 28.77 -9.67 15.68
C PHE A 300 29.56 -9.74 14.37
N VAL A 301 29.52 -10.87 13.71
CA VAL A 301 30.09 -11.13 12.38
C VAL A 301 29.27 -12.21 11.71
N ALA A 302 29.22 -12.22 10.39
CA ALA A 302 28.52 -13.27 9.65
C ALA A 302 29.04 -14.66 10.06
N ALA A 303 28.16 -15.61 10.33
CA ALA A 303 28.53 -17.01 10.57
C ALA A 303 28.82 -17.70 9.23
N PRO A 304 29.59 -18.84 9.26
CA PRO A 304 29.69 -19.73 8.11
C PRO A 304 28.31 -20.05 7.52
N GLY A 305 28.17 -19.98 6.19
CA GLY A 305 26.87 -20.14 5.51
C GLY A 305 26.10 -18.83 5.25
N ARG A 306 26.49 -17.71 5.86
CA ARG A 306 25.88 -16.37 5.71
C ARG A 306 24.39 -16.28 6.02
N THR A 307 23.82 -17.26 6.72
CA THR A 307 22.38 -17.30 7.07
C THR A 307 22.08 -16.70 8.44
N ALA A 308 23.11 -16.40 9.23
CA ALA A 308 23.01 -15.86 10.59
C ALA A 308 24.31 -15.17 11.00
N HIS A 309 24.28 -14.48 12.16
CA HIS A 309 25.46 -13.87 12.78
C HIS A 309 25.94 -14.63 14.01
N ALA A 310 27.26 -14.63 14.23
CA ALA A 310 27.90 -15.05 15.47
C ALA A 310 28.14 -13.83 16.37
N PHE A 311 27.55 -13.85 17.56
CA PHE A 311 27.60 -12.75 18.54
C PHE A 311 28.69 -13.00 19.59
N SER A 312 29.33 -11.94 20.09
CA SER A 312 30.42 -12.00 21.04
C SER A 312 30.39 -10.87 22.06
N LYS A 313 30.84 -11.15 23.29
CA LYS A 313 30.98 -10.16 24.36
C LYS A 313 32.36 -9.50 24.37
N THR A 314 33.37 -10.19 23.89
CA THR A 314 34.76 -9.75 23.93
C THR A 314 35.38 -9.74 22.55
N TYR A 315 36.39 -8.91 22.35
CA TYR A 315 37.16 -8.87 21.09
C TYR A 315 37.83 -10.22 20.79
N ALA A 316 38.32 -10.90 21.82
CA ALA A 316 38.95 -12.22 21.65
C ALA A 316 37.98 -13.30 21.14
N GLU A 317 36.71 -13.25 21.56
CA GLU A 317 35.65 -14.11 21.03
C GLU A 317 35.31 -13.73 19.60
N HIS A 318 35.16 -12.42 19.33
CA HIS A 318 34.89 -11.89 18.00
C HIS A 318 35.98 -12.32 17.01
N ALA A 319 37.27 -12.13 17.35
CA ALA A 319 38.36 -12.52 16.48
C ALA A 319 38.31 -14.02 16.12
N ARG A 320 37.98 -14.91 17.08
CA ARG A 320 37.80 -16.35 16.79
C ARG A 320 36.62 -16.62 15.84
N ASN A 321 35.54 -15.83 15.91
CA ASN A 321 34.40 -15.97 15.01
C ASN A 321 34.75 -15.46 13.62
N VAL A 322 35.48 -14.34 13.52
CA VAL A 322 36.04 -13.83 12.24
C VAL A 322 36.94 -14.87 11.58
N ASP A 323 37.86 -15.49 12.32
CA ASP A 323 38.74 -16.56 11.79
C ASP A 323 37.95 -17.75 11.24
N LYS A 324 36.88 -18.15 11.92
CA LYS A 324 35.98 -19.22 11.42
C LYS A 324 35.28 -18.82 10.11
N TYR A 325 34.81 -17.61 10.04
CA TYR A 325 34.14 -17.09 8.83
C TYR A 325 35.11 -16.99 7.65
N LEU A 326 36.32 -16.45 7.87
CA LEU A 326 37.34 -16.35 6.83
C LEU A 326 37.82 -17.72 6.32
N LYS A 327 37.99 -18.70 7.21
CA LYS A 327 38.31 -20.10 6.81
C LYS A 327 37.20 -20.69 5.94
N TRP A 328 35.96 -20.51 6.36
CA TRP A 328 34.82 -20.97 5.57
C TRP A 328 34.78 -20.31 4.19
N LEU A 329 35.04 -18.99 4.06
CA LEU A 329 35.12 -18.31 2.78
C LEU A 329 36.19 -18.91 1.87
N GLN A 330 37.38 -19.17 2.39
CA GLN A 330 38.49 -19.80 1.65
C GLN A 330 38.12 -21.20 1.12
N GLU A 331 37.27 -21.94 1.86
CA GLU A 331 36.78 -23.26 1.44
C GLU A 331 35.70 -23.20 0.35
N GLN A 332 35.07 -22.02 0.09
CA GLN A 332 34.06 -21.85 -0.94
C GLN A 332 34.66 -21.38 -2.27
N ASP A 333 35.86 -20.80 -2.27
CA ASP A 333 36.55 -20.31 -3.47
C ASP A 333 37.26 -21.43 -4.26
N PHE A 334 36.98 -22.68 -3.94
CA PHE A 334 37.38 -23.91 -4.64
C PHE A 334 36.13 -24.67 -5.06
#